data_7b5bbdba05c02228fab2aa9e9139a05b
#
_entry.id   7b5bbdba05c02228fab2aa9e9139a05b
#
_cell.length_a   1.000
_cell.length_b   1.000
_cell.length_c   1.000
_cell.angle_alpha   90.00
_cell.angle_beta   90.00
_cell.angle_gamma   90.00
#
_symmetry.space_group_name_H-M   'P 1'
#
loop_
_entity.id
_entity.type
_entity.pdbx_description
1 polymer ?
#
loop_
_entity_poly.entity_id
_entity_poly.type
_entity_poly.pdbx_seq_one_letter_code
_entity_poly.pdbx_strand_id
1 'polypeptide(L)'
;MTKGGHPKMDTMNISRMSKEDMEYDLNLSLKALGIDCIDIYFYHRDDLSQPVSDLIEVMESFVKQGKIRYYGCSNWTTERMIEADNYCKEKRYRGFVANQMLFNIASDNMKPFPDETMVTMDKEMMKYHKNSNNLAMPYFGLCSGFFQKLETKGKEAVIDSPYFTEGNLERGVKIKALEEKYNCTTSQILLGYILNQDFEALPLAGASKIEQLEDFMKTIHINFDKGDFKFWL
;
A
#
# COMPACT_ATOMS: atom_id res chain seq x y z
N MET A 1 11.43 -8.34 1.68
CA MET A 1 11.11 -6.99 2.21
C MET A 1 10.40 -7.09 3.55
N THR A 2 10.58 -6.10 4.43
CA THR A 2 9.88 -5.95 5.71
C THR A 2 9.84 -4.47 6.13
N LYS A 3 9.21 -4.16 7.27
CA LYS A 3 9.01 -2.79 7.77
C LYS A 3 9.45 -2.67 9.22
N GLY A 4 9.84 -1.46 9.64
CA GLY A 4 10.08 -1.07 11.02
C GLY A 4 9.38 0.22 11.40
N GLY A 5 9.43 0.57 12.67
CA GLY A 5 8.87 1.82 13.18
C GLY A 5 7.36 1.83 13.38
N HIS A 6 6.68 0.66 13.42
CA HIS A 6 5.27 0.62 13.79
C HIS A 6 5.10 0.94 15.28
N PRO A 7 4.21 1.86 15.67
CA PRO A 7 3.84 2.04 17.07
C PRO A 7 3.41 0.73 17.71
N LYS A 8 3.60 0.58 19.01
CA LYS A 8 3.09 -0.58 19.73
C LYS A 8 1.57 -0.49 19.83
N MET A 9 0.89 -1.64 19.81
CA MET A 9 -0.59 -1.70 19.79
C MET A 9 -1.25 -1.07 21.02
N ASP A 10 -0.55 -1.00 22.14
CA ASP A 10 -0.97 -0.36 23.38
C ASP A 10 -0.60 1.13 23.47
N THR A 11 0.23 1.62 22.56
CA THR A 11 0.75 3.00 22.52
C THR A 11 0.80 3.53 21.10
N MET A 12 -0.34 3.44 20.38
CA MET A 12 -0.42 3.83 18.96
C MET A 12 -0.08 5.32 18.70
N ASN A 13 -0.18 6.16 19.72
CA ASN A 13 0.17 7.58 19.66
C ASN A 13 1.67 7.88 19.92
N ILE A 14 2.48 6.86 20.19
CA ILE A 14 3.92 7.03 20.41
C ILE A 14 4.68 6.57 19.16
N SER A 15 5.36 7.52 18.52
CA SER A 15 6.23 7.23 17.38
C SER A 15 7.37 6.30 17.76
N ARG A 16 7.74 5.39 16.85
CA ARG A 16 8.91 4.52 16.93
C ARG A 16 9.81 4.68 15.71
N MET A 17 9.94 5.94 15.26
CA MET A 17 10.75 6.30 14.08
C MET A 17 12.17 6.78 14.46
N SER A 18 12.53 6.71 15.77
CA SER A 18 13.90 7.01 16.18
C SER A 18 14.89 6.04 15.52
N LYS A 19 16.15 6.45 15.38
CA LYS A 19 17.20 5.59 14.83
C LYS A 19 17.33 4.29 15.63
N GLU A 20 17.23 4.38 16.95
CA GLU A 20 17.35 3.26 17.88
C GLU A 20 16.20 2.25 17.69
N ASP A 21 14.97 2.74 17.58
CA ASP A 21 13.80 1.88 17.32
C ASP A 21 13.88 1.21 15.95
N MET A 22 14.25 1.97 14.93
CA MET A 22 14.40 1.46 13.57
C MET A 22 15.52 0.42 13.46
N GLU A 23 16.64 0.64 14.13
CA GLU A 23 17.76 -0.32 14.17
C GLU A 23 17.40 -1.58 14.96
N TYR A 24 16.65 -1.43 16.06
CA TYR A 24 16.13 -2.57 16.82
C TYR A 24 15.21 -3.45 15.97
N ASP A 25 14.21 -2.85 15.30
CA ASP A 25 13.26 -3.58 14.44
C ASP A 25 13.98 -4.22 13.23
N LEU A 26 14.99 -3.54 12.65
CA LEU A 26 15.80 -4.08 11.56
C LEU A 26 16.59 -5.32 12.01
N ASN A 27 17.27 -5.25 13.15
CA ASN A 27 18.05 -6.37 13.66
C ASN A 27 17.17 -7.58 14.03
N LEU A 28 15.97 -7.34 14.59
CA LEU A 28 14.98 -8.40 14.81
C LEU A 28 14.54 -9.04 13.49
N SER A 29 14.28 -8.24 12.46
CA SER A 29 13.87 -8.73 11.14
C SER A 29 14.97 -9.56 10.48
N LEU A 30 16.22 -9.10 10.49
CA LEU A 30 17.38 -9.85 9.98
C LEU A 30 17.51 -11.22 10.67
N LYS A 31 17.42 -11.22 12.00
CA LYS A 31 17.47 -12.45 12.79
C LYS A 31 16.32 -13.40 12.48
N ALA A 32 15.08 -12.89 12.41
CA ALA A 32 13.90 -13.70 12.16
C ALA A 32 13.88 -14.30 10.75
N LEU A 33 14.40 -13.56 9.75
CA LEU A 33 14.50 -14.02 8.37
C LEU A 33 15.71 -14.91 8.12
N GLY A 34 16.69 -14.96 9.03
CA GLY A 34 17.93 -15.73 8.88
C GLY A 34 18.83 -15.22 7.75
N ILE A 35 18.86 -13.90 7.53
CA ILE A 35 19.64 -13.23 6.48
C ILE A 35 20.44 -12.05 7.05
N ASP A 36 21.52 -11.68 6.37
CA ASP A 36 22.38 -10.57 6.79
C ASP A 36 22.00 -9.24 6.13
N CYS A 37 21.20 -9.27 5.05
CA CYS A 37 20.80 -8.08 4.29
C CYS A 37 19.36 -8.22 3.80
N ILE A 38 18.54 -7.19 4.04
CA ILE A 38 17.16 -7.07 3.53
C ILE A 38 17.19 -6.29 2.21
N ASP A 39 16.49 -6.80 1.17
CA ASP A 39 16.46 -6.13 -0.13
C ASP A 39 15.75 -4.77 -0.05
N ILE A 40 14.55 -4.71 0.54
CA ILE A 40 13.82 -3.44 0.73
C ILE A 40 13.29 -3.38 2.15
N TYR A 41 13.70 -2.33 2.89
CA TYR A 41 13.23 -2.04 4.24
C TYR A 41 12.38 -0.78 4.24
N PHE A 42 11.21 -0.81 4.89
CA PHE A 42 10.25 0.29 4.84
C PHE A 42 10.11 0.96 6.20
N TYR A 43 9.93 2.28 6.20
CA TYR A 43 9.22 2.96 7.25
C TYR A 43 7.75 2.53 7.25
N HIS A 44 7.22 2.06 8.39
CA HIS A 44 5.83 1.60 8.49
C HIS A 44 4.83 2.75 8.65
N ARG A 45 5.30 3.88 9.18
CA ARG A 45 4.55 5.13 9.38
C ARG A 45 5.46 6.32 9.06
N ASP A 46 4.87 7.52 9.10
CA ASP A 46 5.63 8.78 9.13
C ASP A 46 5.64 9.34 10.55
N ASP A 47 6.59 10.22 10.84
CA ASP A 47 6.66 11.03 12.05
C ASP A 47 6.85 12.50 11.68
N LEU A 48 5.75 13.23 11.65
CA LEU A 48 5.74 14.64 11.24
C LEU A 48 6.52 15.56 12.20
N SER A 49 6.89 15.10 13.38
CA SER A 49 7.72 15.84 14.33
C SER A 49 9.21 15.81 13.98
N GLN A 50 9.63 14.91 13.11
CA GLN A 50 11.01 14.75 12.67
C GLN A 50 11.24 15.34 11.28
N PRO A 51 12.37 16.03 11.05
CA PRO A 51 12.78 16.43 9.70
C PRO A 51 12.92 15.21 8.78
N VAL A 52 12.49 15.33 7.53
CA VAL A 52 12.65 14.25 6.54
C VAL A 52 14.12 13.90 6.33
N SER A 53 15.01 14.89 6.39
CA SER A 53 16.46 14.68 6.29
C SER A 53 17.00 13.67 7.29
N ASP A 54 16.54 13.75 8.55
CA ASP A 54 17.01 12.87 9.61
C ASP A 54 16.54 11.43 9.40
N LEU A 55 15.29 11.28 8.97
CA LEU A 55 14.72 9.96 8.62
C LEU A 55 15.49 9.34 7.43
N ILE A 56 15.80 10.11 6.39
CA ILE A 56 16.57 9.61 5.25
C ILE A 56 17.99 9.20 5.69
N GLU A 57 18.68 10.00 6.54
CA GLU A 57 20.02 9.65 7.02
C GLU A 57 20.02 8.36 7.86
N VAL A 58 18.95 8.07 8.61
CA VAL A 58 18.80 6.78 9.31
C VAL A 58 18.82 5.63 8.30
N MET A 59 17.99 5.67 7.25
CA MET A 59 17.95 4.61 6.23
C MET A 59 19.27 4.49 5.46
N GLU A 60 19.87 5.60 5.08
CA GLU A 60 21.19 5.63 4.43
C GLU A 60 22.30 5.04 5.32
N SER A 61 22.21 5.21 6.65
CA SER A 61 23.13 4.56 7.58
C SER A 61 23.03 3.03 7.52
N PHE A 62 21.84 2.48 7.35
CA PHE A 62 21.63 1.03 7.21
C PHE A 62 22.11 0.50 5.85
N VAL A 63 21.96 1.30 4.78
CA VAL A 63 22.55 0.99 3.47
C VAL A 63 24.07 0.94 3.57
N LYS A 64 24.71 1.95 4.19
CA LYS A 64 26.17 2.01 4.40
C LYS A 64 26.68 0.83 5.26
N GLN A 65 25.89 0.33 6.20
CA GLN A 65 26.21 -0.86 7.00
C GLN A 65 26.02 -2.17 6.22
N GLY A 66 25.45 -2.13 5.01
CA GLY A 66 25.12 -3.34 4.23
C GLY A 66 23.94 -4.16 4.77
N LYS A 67 23.20 -3.64 5.76
CA LYS A 67 22.03 -4.30 6.36
C LYS A 67 20.79 -4.25 5.48
N ILE A 68 20.68 -3.24 4.62
CA ILE A 68 19.60 -3.10 3.63
C ILE A 68 20.18 -2.69 2.27
N ARG A 69 19.50 -3.04 1.16
CA ARG A 69 19.91 -2.61 -0.20
C ARG A 69 19.17 -1.36 -0.62
N TYR A 70 17.87 -1.33 -0.35
CA TYR A 70 16.96 -0.24 -0.69
C TYR A 70 16.04 0.05 0.47
N TYR A 71 15.41 1.22 0.44
CA TYR A 71 14.39 1.57 1.41
C TYR A 71 13.18 2.22 0.74
N GLY A 72 12.05 2.15 1.43
CA GLY A 72 10.79 2.71 1.03
C GLY A 72 10.04 3.32 2.21
N CYS A 73 8.90 3.92 1.92
CA CYS A 73 8.01 4.48 2.93
C CYS A 73 6.64 3.80 2.90
N SER A 74 5.89 3.96 3.97
CA SER A 74 4.49 3.55 4.04
C SER A 74 3.72 4.59 4.85
N ASN A 75 2.54 4.97 4.35
CA ASN A 75 1.70 5.98 4.98
C ASN A 75 2.35 7.38 5.07
N TRP A 76 3.12 7.74 4.07
CA TRP A 76 3.66 9.08 3.90
C TRP A 76 2.77 9.90 2.95
N THR A 77 2.62 11.19 3.24
CA THR A 77 1.90 12.10 2.31
C THR A 77 2.76 12.40 1.08
N THR A 78 2.12 12.88 0.04
CA THR A 78 2.81 13.25 -1.21
C THR A 78 3.85 14.35 -0.96
N GLU A 79 3.52 15.35 -0.15
CA GLU A 79 4.44 16.44 0.21
C GLU A 79 5.70 15.92 0.89
N ARG A 80 5.55 14.99 1.84
CA ARG A 80 6.67 14.39 2.57
C ARG A 80 7.55 13.55 1.66
N MET A 81 6.97 12.82 0.71
CA MET A 81 7.73 12.08 -0.30
C MET A 81 8.52 13.01 -1.22
N ILE A 82 7.92 14.12 -1.66
CA ILE A 82 8.61 15.13 -2.49
C ILE A 82 9.74 15.79 -1.71
N GLU A 83 9.55 16.07 -0.42
CA GLU A 83 10.62 16.59 0.45
C GLU A 83 11.79 15.59 0.53
N ALA A 84 11.50 14.29 0.70
CA ALA A 84 12.50 13.23 0.70
C ALA A 84 13.24 13.13 -0.64
N ASP A 85 12.53 13.19 -1.76
CA ASP A 85 13.14 13.17 -3.10
C ASP A 85 14.09 14.34 -3.32
N ASN A 86 13.69 15.54 -2.90
CA ASN A 86 14.52 16.74 -3.01
C ASN A 86 15.81 16.62 -2.18
N TYR A 87 15.69 16.16 -0.92
CA TYR A 87 16.84 15.92 -0.06
C TYR A 87 17.77 14.85 -0.63
N CYS A 88 17.22 13.73 -1.07
CA CYS A 88 18.00 12.65 -1.68
C CYS A 88 18.72 13.09 -2.96
N LYS A 89 18.06 13.90 -3.80
CA LYS A 89 18.68 14.48 -5.01
C LYS A 89 19.87 15.37 -4.68
N GLU A 90 19.74 16.23 -3.67
CA GLU A 90 20.85 17.09 -3.19
C GLU A 90 22.04 16.26 -2.71
N LYS A 91 21.76 15.21 -1.92
CA LYS A 91 22.78 14.32 -1.34
C LYS A 91 23.28 13.24 -2.32
N ARG A 92 22.69 13.10 -3.48
CA ARG A 92 22.93 12.02 -4.45
C ARG A 92 22.64 10.64 -3.87
N TYR A 93 21.65 10.54 -3.00
CA TYR A 93 21.09 9.28 -2.52
C TYR A 93 20.04 8.75 -3.51
N ARG A 94 19.78 7.45 -3.45
CA ARG A 94 18.73 6.84 -4.30
C ARG A 94 17.34 7.28 -3.88
N GLY A 95 17.09 7.40 -2.58
CA GLY A 95 15.80 7.73 -2.02
C GLY A 95 14.84 6.54 -1.93
N PHE A 96 13.58 6.82 -1.69
CA PHE A 96 12.54 5.81 -1.61
C PHE A 96 12.30 5.15 -2.96
N VAL A 97 12.42 3.81 -3.01
CA VAL A 97 12.15 3.03 -4.22
C VAL A 97 10.69 2.58 -4.34
N ALA A 98 9.95 2.61 -3.23
CA ALA A 98 8.54 2.24 -3.20
C ALA A 98 7.82 2.92 -2.04
N ASN A 99 6.51 3.12 -2.22
CA ASN A 99 5.59 3.61 -1.20
C ASN A 99 4.44 2.62 -1.00
N GLN A 100 4.10 2.32 0.26
CA GLN A 100 2.94 1.49 0.62
C GLN A 100 1.84 2.37 1.23
N MET A 101 0.69 2.43 0.58
CA MET A 101 -0.45 3.24 0.99
C MET A 101 -1.76 2.46 0.83
N LEU A 102 -2.83 2.97 1.42
CA LEU A 102 -4.16 2.45 1.17
C LEU A 102 -4.61 2.89 -0.23
N PHE A 103 -4.90 1.93 -1.10
CA PHE A 103 -5.51 2.19 -2.40
C PHE A 103 -6.24 0.97 -2.93
N ASN A 104 -7.48 1.18 -3.31
CA ASN A 104 -8.32 0.18 -3.97
C ASN A 104 -9.50 0.87 -4.68
N ILE A 105 -10.29 0.10 -5.39
CA ILE A 105 -11.44 0.57 -6.18
C ILE A 105 -12.52 1.30 -5.36
N ALA A 106 -12.51 1.17 -4.03
CA ALA A 106 -13.51 1.74 -3.12
C ALA A 106 -12.96 2.84 -2.20
N SER A 107 -11.65 3.12 -2.26
CA SER A 107 -10.96 3.94 -1.26
C SER A 107 -11.30 5.43 -1.30
N ASP A 108 -11.73 5.95 -2.44
CA ASP A 108 -12.17 7.35 -2.61
C ASP A 108 -13.60 7.61 -2.07
N ASN A 109 -14.33 6.54 -1.74
CA ASN A 109 -15.71 6.60 -1.25
C ASN A 109 -15.91 5.69 -0.03
N MET A 110 -15.00 5.75 0.93
CA MET A 110 -15.08 4.98 2.18
C MET A 110 -15.17 5.91 3.39
N LYS A 111 -15.65 5.36 4.51
CA LYS A 111 -15.57 6.01 5.82
C LYS A 111 -14.11 6.02 6.29
N PRO A 112 -13.68 7.03 7.06
CA PRO A 112 -12.34 7.04 7.66
C PRO A 112 -12.06 5.77 8.48
N PHE A 113 -10.82 5.29 8.39
CA PHE A 113 -10.34 4.25 9.31
C PHE A 113 -10.07 4.86 10.69
N PRO A 114 -10.20 4.07 11.76
CA PRO A 114 -9.86 4.53 13.12
C PRO A 114 -8.39 4.91 13.30
N ASP A 115 -7.50 4.33 12.51
CA ASP A 115 -6.06 4.66 12.51
C ASP A 115 -5.81 5.85 11.59
N GLU A 116 -5.73 7.04 12.19
CA GLU A 116 -5.48 8.31 11.49
C GLU A 116 -4.07 8.41 10.88
N THR A 117 -3.17 7.50 11.21
CA THR A 117 -1.82 7.45 10.64
C THR A 117 -1.78 6.73 9.29
N MET A 118 -2.89 6.17 8.85
CA MET A 118 -3.02 5.56 7.54
C MET A 118 -3.23 6.62 6.46
N VAL A 119 -2.48 6.51 5.37
CA VAL A 119 -2.62 7.42 4.23
C VAL A 119 -3.27 6.71 3.06
N THR A 120 -4.36 7.32 2.56
CA THR A 120 -5.05 6.87 1.35
C THR A 120 -4.48 7.62 0.15
N MET A 121 -4.24 6.89 -0.94
CA MET A 121 -3.82 7.50 -2.19
C MET A 121 -4.89 8.45 -2.71
N ASP A 122 -4.51 9.69 -2.94
CA ASP A 122 -5.29 10.74 -3.58
C ASP A 122 -4.80 11.06 -5.01
N LYS A 123 -5.41 12.03 -5.66
CA LYS A 123 -5.04 12.43 -7.03
C LYS A 123 -3.61 12.99 -7.13
N GLU A 124 -3.13 13.67 -6.10
CA GLU A 124 -1.76 14.20 -6.06
C GLU A 124 -0.75 13.06 -5.95
N MET A 125 -1.04 12.06 -5.11
CA MET A 125 -0.19 10.87 -4.99
C MET A 125 -0.19 10.03 -6.27
N MET A 126 -1.34 9.88 -6.95
CA MET A 126 -1.40 9.23 -8.27
C MET A 126 -0.52 9.95 -9.28
N LYS A 127 -0.58 11.29 -9.32
CA LYS A 127 0.25 12.11 -10.19
C LYS A 127 1.74 11.99 -9.85
N TYR A 128 2.08 11.92 -8.56
CA TYR A 128 3.44 11.69 -8.09
C TYR A 128 3.97 10.35 -8.61
N HIS A 129 3.25 9.25 -8.42
CA HIS A 129 3.68 7.92 -8.90
C HIS A 129 3.77 7.83 -10.42
N LYS A 130 2.90 8.53 -11.15
CA LYS A 130 2.97 8.60 -12.62
C LYS A 130 4.23 9.30 -13.12
N ASN A 131 4.77 10.25 -12.38
CA ASN A 131 5.90 11.09 -12.78
C ASN A 131 7.22 10.75 -12.06
N SER A 132 7.24 9.74 -11.22
CA SER A 132 8.40 9.29 -10.46
C SER A 132 8.73 7.84 -10.76
N ASN A 133 9.90 7.39 -10.30
CA ASN A 133 10.29 5.97 -10.32
C ASN A 133 9.96 5.26 -9.00
N ASN A 134 9.12 5.86 -8.15
CA ASN A 134 8.69 5.29 -6.89
C ASN A 134 7.54 4.32 -7.15
N LEU A 135 7.75 3.02 -6.90
CA LEU A 135 6.75 1.98 -7.11
C LEU A 135 5.60 2.12 -6.11
N ALA A 136 4.36 2.23 -6.60
CA ALA A 136 3.20 2.17 -5.73
C ALA A 136 2.94 0.72 -5.30
N MET A 137 2.84 0.49 -3.99
CA MET A 137 2.55 -0.83 -3.41
C MET A 137 1.28 -0.77 -2.54
N PRO A 138 0.09 -0.69 -3.14
CA PRO A 138 -1.16 -0.56 -2.41
C PRO A 138 -1.45 -1.75 -1.49
N TYR A 139 -1.88 -1.45 -0.26
CA TYR A 139 -2.48 -2.44 0.63
C TYR A 139 -4.01 -2.28 0.69
N PHE A 140 -4.70 -3.27 1.24
CA PHE A 140 -6.16 -3.40 1.20
C PHE A 140 -6.76 -3.42 -0.22
N GLY A 141 -6.00 -3.84 -1.22
CA GLY A 141 -6.46 -3.94 -2.60
C GLY A 141 -7.74 -4.75 -2.80
N LEU A 142 -8.00 -5.72 -1.92
CA LEU A 142 -9.22 -6.55 -1.92
C LEU A 142 -10.35 -5.98 -1.03
N CYS A 143 -10.27 -4.73 -0.57
CA CYS A 143 -11.27 -4.06 0.27
C CYS A 143 -11.68 -4.89 1.50
N SER A 144 -10.74 -5.63 2.13
CA SER A 144 -11.01 -6.54 3.26
C SER A 144 -12.12 -7.56 3.01
N GLY A 145 -12.31 -7.94 1.74
CA GLY A 145 -13.35 -8.87 1.32
C GLY A 145 -14.76 -8.28 1.29
N PHE A 146 -14.89 -6.95 1.25
CA PHE A 146 -16.18 -6.26 1.25
C PHE A 146 -17.09 -6.70 0.10
N PHE A 147 -16.61 -6.65 -1.13
CA PHE A 147 -17.44 -6.97 -2.31
C PHE A 147 -17.80 -8.45 -2.37
N GLN A 148 -16.87 -9.36 -2.03
CA GLN A 148 -17.14 -10.79 -1.96
C GLN A 148 -18.19 -11.14 -0.89
N LYS A 149 -18.14 -10.48 0.28
CA LYS A 149 -19.16 -10.67 1.33
C LYS A 149 -20.50 -10.04 0.93
N LEU A 150 -20.48 -8.88 0.29
CA LEU A 150 -21.68 -8.21 -0.22
C LEU A 150 -22.42 -9.12 -1.21
N GLU A 151 -21.69 -9.73 -2.14
CA GLU A 151 -22.27 -10.64 -3.14
C GLU A 151 -22.82 -11.93 -2.51
N THR A 152 -22.03 -12.58 -1.64
CA THR A 152 -22.35 -13.93 -1.15
C THR A 152 -23.25 -13.96 0.09
N LYS A 153 -23.26 -12.88 0.90
CA LYS A 153 -23.95 -12.82 2.19
C LYS A 153 -24.90 -11.63 2.34
N GLY A 154 -24.91 -10.71 1.34
CA GLY A 154 -25.78 -9.53 1.34
C GLY A 154 -25.26 -8.36 2.20
N LYS A 155 -26.08 -7.29 2.21
CA LYS A 155 -25.70 -5.99 2.83
C LYS A 155 -25.46 -6.08 4.34
N GLU A 156 -26.21 -6.91 5.04
CA GLU A 156 -26.11 -7.05 6.51
C GLU A 156 -24.74 -7.55 6.96
N ALA A 157 -24.09 -8.40 6.15
CA ALA A 157 -22.76 -8.94 6.46
C ALA A 157 -21.61 -7.92 6.33
N VAL A 158 -21.89 -6.74 5.79
CA VAL A 158 -20.87 -5.70 5.49
C VAL A 158 -21.25 -4.31 6.03
N ILE A 159 -22.33 -4.19 6.80
CA ILE A 159 -22.85 -2.90 7.29
C ILE A 159 -21.86 -2.12 8.14
N ASP A 160 -21.01 -2.80 8.91
CA ASP A 160 -19.99 -2.21 9.77
C ASP A 160 -18.67 -1.94 9.03
N SER A 161 -18.58 -2.30 7.75
CA SER A 161 -17.38 -2.06 6.95
C SER A 161 -17.20 -0.56 6.67
N PRO A 162 -15.96 -0.04 6.72
CA PRO A 162 -15.69 1.34 6.28
C PRO A 162 -16.06 1.56 4.79
N TYR A 163 -16.09 0.50 4.01
CA TYR A 163 -16.49 0.54 2.59
C TYR A 163 -18.00 0.57 2.39
N PHE A 164 -18.82 0.42 3.45
CA PHE A 164 -20.29 0.43 3.32
C PHE A 164 -20.82 1.85 3.14
N THR A 165 -20.87 2.27 1.89
CA THR A 165 -21.43 3.55 1.40
C THR A 165 -22.29 3.29 0.18
N GLU A 166 -23.20 4.21 -0.15
CA GLU A 166 -24.08 4.08 -1.32
C GLU A 166 -23.26 3.94 -2.62
N GLY A 167 -22.24 4.79 -2.82
CA GLY A 167 -21.37 4.70 -4.00
C GLY A 167 -20.63 3.38 -4.12
N ASN A 168 -20.18 2.77 -3.02
CA ASN A 168 -19.52 1.47 -3.07
C ASN A 168 -20.52 0.31 -3.27
N LEU A 169 -21.76 0.46 -2.83
CA LEU A 169 -22.82 -0.50 -3.18
C LEU A 169 -23.13 -0.48 -4.67
N GLU A 170 -23.20 0.70 -5.30
CA GLU A 170 -23.33 0.84 -6.75
C GLU A 170 -22.12 0.26 -7.51
N ARG A 171 -20.90 0.44 -6.96
CA ARG A 171 -19.69 -0.19 -7.49
C ARG A 171 -19.81 -1.71 -7.49
N GLY A 172 -20.38 -2.30 -6.45
CA GLY A 172 -20.62 -3.75 -6.39
C GLY A 172 -21.42 -4.28 -7.60
N VAL A 173 -22.43 -3.53 -8.05
CA VAL A 173 -23.21 -3.88 -9.26
C VAL A 173 -22.34 -3.84 -10.52
N LYS A 174 -21.50 -2.81 -10.66
CA LYS A 174 -20.59 -2.69 -11.81
C LYS A 174 -19.49 -3.76 -11.79
N ILE A 175 -18.94 -4.07 -10.61
CA ILE A 175 -17.97 -5.18 -10.46
C ILE A 175 -18.57 -6.48 -10.95
N LYS A 176 -19.83 -6.78 -10.60
CA LYS A 176 -20.53 -7.97 -11.06
C LYS A 176 -20.65 -8.03 -12.58
N ALA A 177 -20.97 -6.92 -13.23
CA ALA A 177 -21.01 -6.85 -14.70
C ALA A 177 -19.63 -7.08 -15.34
N LEU A 178 -18.53 -6.63 -14.69
CA LEU A 178 -17.17 -6.91 -15.17
C LEU A 178 -16.76 -8.37 -14.98
N GLU A 179 -17.20 -9.01 -13.88
CA GLU A 179 -16.98 -10.46 -13.68
C GLU A 179 -17.58 -11.26 -14.83
N GLU A 180 -18.82 -10.95 -15.23
CA GLU A 180 -19.49 -11.58 -16.36
C GLU A 180 -18.78 -11.28 -17.68
N LYS A 181 -18.40 -10.02 -17.93
CA LYS A 181 -17.71 -9.59 -19.15
C LYS A 181 -16.38 -10.31 -19.35
N TYR A 182 -15.59 -10.47 -18.28
CA TYR A 182 -14.24 -11.05 -18.34
C TYR A 182 -14.18 -12.51 -17.92
N ASN A 183 -15.30 -13.10 -17.51
CA ASN A 183 -15.37 -14.45 -16.94
C ASN A 183 -14.32 -14.68 -15.85
N CYS A 184 -14.32 -13.80 -14.87
CA CYS A 184 -13.33 -13.75 -13.80
C CYS A 184 -13.98 -13.50 -12.43
N THR A 185 -13.18 -13.55 -11.37
CA THR A 185 -13.66 -13.37 -9.99
C THR A 185 -13.65 -11.91 -9.56
N THR A 186 -14.41 -11.56 -8.49
CA THR A 186 -14.34 -10.27 -7.80
C THR A 186 -12.89 -9.90 -7.47
N SER A 187 -12.11 -10.85 -6.90
CA SER A 187 -10.71 -10.59 -6.53
C SER A 187 -9.87 -10.16 -7.72
N GLN A 188 -10.08 -10.79 -8.87
CA GLN A 188 -9.36 -10.47 -10.10
C GLN A 188 -9.75 -9.09 -10.65
N ILE A 189 -11.01 -8.68 -10.56
CA ILE A 189 -11.44 -7.30 -10.90
C ILE A 189 -10.75 -6.27 -9.98
N LEU A 190 -10.75 -6.52 -8.66
CA LEU A 190 -10.16 -5.59 -7.69
C LEU A 190 -8.65 -5.43 -7.88
N LEU A 191 -7.93 -6.52 -8.10
CA LEU A 191 -6.50 -6.48 -8.39
C LEU A 191 -6.23 -5.91 -9.78
N GLY A 192 -7.06 -6.25 -10.77
CA GLY A 192 -7.01 -5.71 -12.12
C GLY A 192 -7.14 -4.19 -12.14
N TYR A 193 -8.01 -3.61 -11.32
CA TYR A 193 -8.12 -2.16 -11.15
C TYR A 193 -6.77 -1.52 -10.77
N ILE A 194 -6.06 -2.10 -9.80
CA ILE A 194 -4.77 -1.57 -9.34
C ILE A 194 -3.69 -1.74 -10.43
N LEU A 195 -3.64 -2.89 -11.09
CA LEU A 195 -2.65 -3.20 -12.11
C LEU A 195 -2.84 -2.41 -13.42
N ASN A 196 -4.03 -1.84 -13.65
CA ASN A 196 -4.35 -1.07 -14.84
C ASN A 196 -4.31 0.46 -14.64
N GLN A 197 -3.73 0.94 -13.54
CA GLN A 197 -3.50 2.36 -13.33
C GLN A 197 -2.47 2.92 -14.34
N ASP A 198 -2.41 4.24 -14.46
CA ASP A 198 -1.45 4.94 -15.34
C ASP A 198 -0.05 5.11 -14.70
N PHE A 199 0.23 4.41 -13.61
CA PHE A 199 1.51 4.33 -12.91
C PHE A 199 1.84 2.87 -12.57
N GLU A 200 3.11 2.59 -12.32
CA GLU A 200 3.52 1.25 -11.91
C GLU A 200 3.01 0.93 -10.51
N ALA A 201 2.29 -0.17 -10.38
CA ALA A 201 1.72 -0.61 -9.13
C ALA A 201 1.93 -2.12 -8.90
N LEU A 202 2.24 -2.48 -7.65
CA LEU A 202 2.35 -3.86 -7.19
C LEU A 202 1.45 -4.04 -5.96
N PRO A 203 0.21 -4.57 -6.12
CA PRO A 203 -0.71 -4.72 -5.00
C PRO A 203 -0.20 -5.73 -3.96
N LEU A 204 -0.33 -5.36 -2.68
CA LEU A 204 -0.10 -6.27 -1.56
C LEU A 204 -1.39 -7.04 -1.27
N ALA A 205 -1.44 -8.29 -1.67
CA ALA A 205 -2.59 -9.16 -1.47
C ALA A 205 -2.26 -10.26 -0.46
N GLY A 206 -3.11 -10.41 0.56
CA GLY A 206 -3.02 -11.49 1.54
C GLY A 206 -4.03 -12.58 1.24
N ALA A 207 -3.58 -13.84 1.17
CA ALA A 207 -4.42 -15.00 1.04
C ALA A 207 -4.34 -15.88 2.29
N SER A 208 -5.46 -16.41 2.75
CA SER A 208 -5.52 -17.39 3.85
C SER A 208 -5.58 -18.84 3.37
N LYS A 209 -5.73 -19.05 2.05
CA LYS A 209 -5.79 -20.34 1.38
C LYS A 209 -5.02 -20.30 0.06
N ILE A 210 -4.49 -21.45 -0.36
CA ILE A 210 -3.74 -21.58 -1.61
C ILE A 210 -4.61 -21.23 -2.81
N GLU A 211 -5.87 -21.66 -2.82
CA GLU A 211 -6.82 -21.42 -3.91
C GLU A 211 -7.06 -19.92 -4.15
N GLN A 212 -7.03 -19.11 -3.07
CA GLN A 212 -7.12 -17.66 -3.17
C GLN A 212 -5.87 -17.07 -3.83
N LEU A 213 -4.70 -17.56 -3.47
CA LEU A 213 -3.44 -17.09 -4.07
C LEU A 213 -3.40 -17.45 -5.56
N GLU A 214 -3.79 -18.67 -5.92
CA GLU A 214 -3.89 -19.10 -7.31
C GLU A 214 -4.89 -18.25 -8.11
N ASP A 215 -6.02 -17.87 -7.49
CA ASP A 215 -7.00 -16.97 -8.08
C ASP A 215 -6.40 -15.58 -8.33
N PHE A 216 -5.72 -15.00 -7.35
CA PHE A 216 -5.06 -13.70 -7.48
C PHE A 216 -4.01 -13.69 -8.59
N MET A 217 -3.21 -14.75 -8.69
CA MET A 217 -2.16 -14.86 -9.72
C MET A 217 -2.72 -14.91 -11.14
N LYS A 218 -3.93 -15.40 -11.35
CA LYS A 218 -4.58 -15.41 -12.68
C LYS A 218 -4.90 -14.00 -13.19
N THR A 219 -4.98 -13.00 -12.32
CA THR A 219 -5.27 -11.60 -12.70
C THR A 219 -4.31 -11.09 -13.79
N ILE A 220 -3.03 -11.46 -13.72
CA ILE A 220 -2.02 -10.99 -14.68
C ILE A 220 -2.22 -11.50 -16.12
N HIS A 221 -3.09 -12.50 -16.30
CA HIS A 221 -3.42 -13.07 -17.62
C HIS A 221 -4.72 -12.50 -18.21
N ILE A 222 -5.41 -11.61 -17.50
CA ILE A 222 -6.66 -11.01 -17.97
C ILE A 222 -6.34 -9.67 -18.61
N ASN A 223 -6.69 -9.51 -19.87
CA ASN A 223 -6.55 -8.26 -20.60
C ASN A 223 -7.75 -7.36 -20.34
N PHE A 224 -7.70 -6.58 -19.27
CA PHE A 224 -8.73 -5.60 -18.95
C PHE A 224 -8.65 -4.38 -19.87
N ASP A 225 -9.80 -3.87 -20.33
CA ASP A 225 -9.87 -2.56 -20.96
C ASP A 225 -9.71 -1.46 -19.89
N LYS A 226 -8.71 -0.60 -20.05
CA LYS A 226 -8.52 0.56 -19.16
C LYS A 226 -9.77 1.46 -19.08
N GLY A 227 -10.60 1.48 -20.13
CA GLY A 227 -11.85 2.20 -20.17
C GLY A 227 -12.85 1.74 -19.11
N ASP A 228 -12.86 0.45 -18.77
CA ASP A 228 -13.77 -0.11 -17.78
C ASP A 228 -13.49 0.39 -16.35
N PHE A 229 -12.29 0.88 -16.10
CA PHE A 229 -11.86 1.42 -14.81
C PHE A 229 -11.86 2.96 -14.72
N LYS A 230 -12.12 3.68 -15.81
CA LYS A 230 -12.10 5.15 -15.83
C LYS A 230 -13.22 5.83 -15.03
N PHE A 231 -14.29 5.11 -14.74
CA PHE A 231 -15.43 5.63 -13.99
C PHE A 231 -15.25 5.61 -12.46
N TRP A 232 -14.06 5.23 -12.00
CA TRP A 232 -13.74 5.02 -10.60
C TRP A 232 -12.74 6.05 -10.06
N LEU A 233 -12.34 7.00 -10.89
CA LEU A 233 -11.35 8.05 -10.58
C LEU A 233 -12.01 9.41 -10.37
#